data_431d93b99e2c900916cb9aa7bde9fd2b
#
_entry.id   431d93b99e2c900916cb9aa7bde9fd2b
#
_cell.length_a   1.000
_cell.length_b   1.000
_cell.length_c   1.000
_cell.angle_alpha   90.00
_cell.angle_beta   90.00
_cell.angle_gamma   90.00
#
_symmetry.space_group_name_H-M   'P 1'
#
loop_
_entity.id
_entity.type
_entity.pdbx_description
1 polymer ?
#
loop_
_entity_poly.entity_id
_entity_poly.type
_entity_poly.pdbx_seq_one_letter_code
_entity_poly.pdbx_strand_id
1 'polypeptide(L)'
;MCIRDRLSGGEQQRVAIARALALKPELLLFDEPTSALDPERINEVLDAMRRLAEQGMTMVVVTHEIGFAKDVSDQVLFMDSGKVIETSPPNIFFSNARHERSRKFLNQLDKH
;
A
#
# COMPACT_ATOMS: atom_id res chain seq x y z
N MET A 1 16.62 -13.74 -23.91
CA MET A 1 16.01 -12.64 -23.16
C MET A 1 14.62 -13.02 -22.73
N CYS A 2 14.31 -12.84 -21.48
CA CYS A 2 12.98 -13.15 -20.94
C CYS A 2 12.00 -12.05 -21.33
N ILE A 3 10.74 -12.41 -21.60
CA ILE A 3 9.70 -11.44 -21.92
C ILE A 3 9.55 -10.40 -20.81
N ARG A 4 9.77 -10.81 -19.57
CA ARG A 4 9.70 -9.95 -18.40
C ARG A 4 10.63 -8.74 -18.51
N ASP A 5 11.78 -8.87 -19.19
CA ASP A 5 12.74 -7.81 -19.34
C ASP A 5 12.22 -6.64 -20.20
N ARG A 6 11.15 -6.88 -20.95
CA ARG A 6 10.53 -5.89 -21.83
C ARG A 6 9.37 -5.15 -21.17
N LEU A 7 8.92 -5.61 -20.01
CA LEU A 7 7.81 -5.00 -19.30
C LEU A 7 8.31 -3.84 -18.43
N SER A 8 7.47 -2.82 -18.31
CA SER A 8 7.71 -1.74 -17.36
C SER A 8 7.53 -2.25 -15.92
N GLY A 9 8.03 -1.50 -14.93
CA GLY A 9 7.84 -1.83 -13.53
C GLY A 9 6.37 -1.98 -13.15
N GLY A 10 5.49 -1.08 -13.64
CA GLY A 10 4.06 -1.16 -13.38
C GLY A 10 3.40 -2.37 -14.02
N GLU A 11 3.80 -2.70 -15.26
CA GLU A 11 3.31 -3.88 -15.95
C GLU A 11 3.74 -5.16 -15.24
N GLN A 12 4.99 -5.21 -14.76
CA GLN A 12 5.49 -6.34 -13.99
C GLN A 12 4.69 -6.54 -12.70
N GLN A 13 4.34 -5.46 -12.01
CA GLN A 13 3.52 -5.54 -10.81
C GLN A 13 2.11 -6.04 -11.11
N ARG A 14 1.49 -5.55 -12.18
CA ARG A 14 0.15 -6.03 -12.57
C ARG A 14 0.16 -7.52 -12.93
N VAL A 15 1.20 -7.99 -13.61
CA VAL A 15 1.37 -9.41 -13.93
C VAL A 15 1.53 -10.22 -12.63
N ALA A 16 2.32 -9.73 -11.69
CA ALA A 16 2.51 -10.40 -10.40
C ALA A 16 1.19 -10.50 -9.64
N ILE A 17 0.39 -9.44 -9.63
CA ILE A 17 -0.93 -9.43 -9.00
C ILE A 17 -1.85 -10.45 -9.67
N ALA A 18 -1.88 -10.48 -10.99
CA ALA A 18 -2.70 -11.44 -11.73
C ALA A 18 -2.31 -12.89 -11.43
N ARG A 19 -1.01 -13.17 -11.34
CA ARG A 19 -0.51 -14.52 -10.98
C ARG A 19 -0.93 -14.91 -9.57
N ALA A 20 -0.82 -13.98 -8.61
CA ALA A 20 -1.23 -14.22 -7.25
C ALA A 20 -2.72 -14.53 -7.18
N LEU A 21 -3.55 -13.78 -7.92
CA LEU A 21 -4.99 -13.99 -7.95
C LEU A 21 -5.39 -15.32 -8.59
N ALA A 22 -4.61 -15.80 -9.55
CA ALA A 22 -4.87 -17.09 -10.19
C ALA A 22 -4.82 -18.25 -9.19
N LEU A 23 -4.12 -18.09 -8.09
CA LEU A 23 -4.05 -19.08 -7.01
C LEU A 23 -5.25 -19.02 -6.06
N LYS A 24 -6.14 -18.05 -6.25
CA LYS A 24 -7.33 -17.83 -5.40
C LYS A 24 -6.97 -17.72 -3.91
N PRO A 25 -6.09 -16.78 -3.53
CA PRO A 25 -5.64 -16.66 -2.15
C PRO A 25 -6.74 -16.08 -1.25
N GLU A 26 -6.67 -16.41 0.04
CA GLU A 26 -7.53 -15.80 1.04
C GLU A 26 -6.99 -14.45 1.50
N LEU A 27 -5.67 -14.24 1.36
CA LEU A 27 -4.95 -13.06 1.82
C LEU A 27 -3.86 -12.71 0.81
N LEU A 28 -3.78 -11.44 0.45
CA LEU A 28 -2.68 -10.91 -0.36
C LEU A 28 -1.79 -10.03 0.49
N LEU A 29 -0.48 -10.18 0.33
CA LEU A 29 0.52 -9.35 0.99
C LEU A 29 1.28 -8.55 -0.06
N PHE A 30 1.28 -7.22 0.11
CA PHE A 30 2.03 -6.30 -0.75
C PHE A 30 3.09 -5.59 0.08
N ASP A 31 4.34 -5.70 -0.33
CA ASP A 31 5.45 -5.03 0.34
C ASP A 31 6.00 -3.94 -0.56
N GLU A 32 5.62 -2.71 -0.28
CA GLU A 32 6.00 -1.51 -1.03
C GLU A 32 5.87 -1.68 -2.56
N PRO A 33 4.64 -2.00 -3.03
CA PRO A 33 4.45 -2.37 -4.44
C PRO A 33 4.74 -1.25 -5.43
N THR A 34 4.82 -0.01 -4.97
CA THR A 34 5.08 1.16 -5.83
C THR A 34 6.49 1.69 -5.70
N SER A 35 7.35 1.06 -4.89
CA SER A 35 8.72 1.53 -4.75
C SER A 35 9.46 1.40 -6.08
N ALA A 36 10.30 2.39 -6.40
CA ALA A 36 11.09 2.46 -7.63
C ALA A 36 10.27 2.64 -8.93
N LEU A 37 8.99 2.94 -8.84
CA LEU A 37 8.15 3.24 -9.99
C LEU A 37 8.02 4.75 -10.21
N ASP A 38 7.83 5.17 -11.47
CA ASP A 38 7.51 6.55 -11.76
C ASP A 38 6.03 6.87 -11.44
N PRO A 39 5.64 8.15 -11.34
CA PRO A 39 4.29 8.53 -10.90
C PRO A 39 3.14 7.93 -11.72
N GLU A 40 3.31 7.80 -13.04
CA GLU A 40 2.27 7.23 -13.90
C GLU A 40 2.02 5.76 -13.56
N ARG A 41 3.10 5.03 -13.35
CA ARG A 41 3.02 3.60 -13.07
C ARG A 41 2.55 3.33 -11.64
N ILE A 42 2.89 4.22 -10.72
CA ILE A 42 2.38 4.15 -9.35
C ILE A 42 0.86 4.17 -9.38
N ASN A 43 0.26 5.11 -10.12
CA ASN A 43 -1.19 5.23 -10.20
C ASN A 43 -1.84 3.97 -10.79
N GLU A 44 -1.23 3.38 -11.81
CA GLU A 44 -1.74 2.15 -12.40
C GLU A 44 -1.79 1.00 -11.39
N VAL A 45 -0.73 0.84 -10.61
CA VAL A 45 -0.64 -0.22 -9.60
C VAL A 45 -1.64 0.04 -8.47
N LEU A 46 -1.72 1.28 -7.99
CA LEU A 46 -2.66 1.63 -6.92
C LEU A 46 -4.11 1.44 -7.35
N ASP A 47 -4.44 1.76 -8.59
CA ASP A 47 -5.79 1.57 -9.11
C ASP A 47 -6.16 0.08 -9.17
N ALA A 48 -5.22 -0.76 -9.59
CA ALA A 48 -5.43 -2.21 -9.58
C ALA A 48 -5.69 -2.71 -8.15
N MET A 49 -4.93 -2.22 -7.18
CA MET A 49 -5.10 -2.60 -5.78
C MET A 49 -6.43 -2.11 -5.21
N ARG A 50 -6.87 -0.89 -5.60
CA ARG A 50 -8.19 -0.37 -5.19
C ARG A 50 -9.31 -1.25 -5.67
N ARG A 51 -9.24 -1.74 -6.89
CA ARG A 51 -10.24 -2.66 -7.45
C ARG A 51 -10.32 -3.95 -6.65
N LEU A 52 -9.16 -4.47 -6.23
CA LEU A 52 -9.14 -5.67 -5.39
C LEU A 52 -9.81 -5.42 -4.03
N ALA A 53 -9.54 -4.26 -3.43
CA ALA A 53 -10.16 -3.89 -2.16
C ALA A 53 -11.68 -3.77 -2.30
N GLU A 54 -12.16 -3.19 -3.40
CA GLU A 54 -13.59 -3.05 -3.68
C GLU A 54 -14.27 -4.41 -3.84
N GLN A 55 -13.54 -5.41 -4.32
CA GLN A 55 -14.04 -6.77 -4.47
C GLN A 55 -14.05 -7.55 -3.15
N GLY A 56 -13.60 -6.94 -2.07
CA GLY A 56 -13.60 -7.57 -0.75
C GLY A 56 -12.37 -8.43 -0.46
N MET A 57 -11.31 -8.29 -1.26
CA MET A 57 -10.07 -9.05 -1.04
C MET A 57 -9.39 -8.59 0.25
N THR A 58 -9.01 -9.55 1.11
CA THR A 58 -8.23 -9.26 2.31
C THR A 58 -6.78 -9.01 1.92
N MET A 59 -6.25 -7.85 2.30
CA MET A 59 -4.90 -7.45 1.92
C MET A 59 -4.17 -6.83 3.10
N VAL A 60 -2.87 -7.12 3.19
CA VAL A 60 -1.94 -6.38 4.06
C VAL A 60 -0.97 -5.67 3.14
N VAL A 61 -0.89 -4.35 3.26
CA VAL A 61 -0.09 -3.51 2.35
C VAL A 61 0.90 -2.70 3.17
N VAL A 62 2.18 -2.89 2.91
CA VAL A 62 3.25 -2.05 3.46
C VAL A 62 3.55 -0.98 2.41
N THR A 63 3.30 0.29 2.74
CA THR A 63 3.39 1.35 1.74
C THR A 63 3.70 2.70 2.37
N HIS A 64 4.33 3.57 1.59
CA HIS A 64 4.48 5.00 1.88
C HIS A 64 3.44 5.85 1.14
N GLU A 65 2.56 5.22 0.39
CA GLU A 65 1.51 5.91 -0.36
C GLU A 65 0.35 6.25 0.57
N ILE A 66 0.45 7.40 1.21
CA ILE A 66 -0.46 7.81 2.28
C ILE A 66 -1.89 8.03 1.76
N GLY A 67 -2.04 8.64 0.58
CA GLY A 67 -3.36 8.84 -0.02
C GLY A 67 -4.09 7.54 -0.25
N PHE A 68 -3.38 6.52 -0.74
CA PHE A 68 -3.94 5.20 -0.94
C PHE A 68 -4.36 4.57 0.39
N ALA A 69 -3.48 4.62 1.39
CA ALA A 69 -3.78 4.06 2.71
C ALA A 69 -5.01 4.73 3.33
N LYS A 70 -5.11 6.05 3.19
CA LYS A 70 -6.23 6.81 3.72
C LYS A 70 -7.56 6.44 3.07
N ASP A 71 -7.54 6.23 1.75
CA ASP A 71 -8.77 5.98 0.98
C ASP A 71 -9.25 4.53 1.08
N VAL A 72 -8.36 3.57 1.23
CA VAL A 72 -8.67 2.16 0.99
C VAL A 72 -8.59 1.30 2.25
N SER A 73 -7.76 1.66 3.23
CA SER A 73 -7.55 0.79 4.38
C SER A 73 -8.72 0.83 5.37
N ASP A 74 -8.96 -0.31 6.03
CA ASP A 74 -9.89 -0.41 7.15
C ASP A 74 -9.18 -0.18 8.48
N GLN A 75 -7.89 -0.54 8.54
CA GLN A 75 -7.05 -0.34 9.71
C GLN A 75 -5.67 0.08 9.24
N VAL A 76 -5.07 1.02 9.96
CA VAL A 76 -3.70 1.47 9.72
C VAL A 76 -2.84 1.04 10.91
N LEU A 77 -1.73 0.36 10.59
CA LEU A 77 -0.72 0.00 11.57
C LEU A 77 0.51 0.86 11.32
N PHE A 78 0.86 1.68 12.31
CA PHE A 78 2.11 2.43 12.25
C PHE A 78 3.19 1.65 12.97
N MET A 79 4.28 1.37 12.28
CA MET A 79 5.40 0.59 12.81
C MET A 79 6.67 1.43 12.84
N ASP A 80 7.46 1.25 13.88
CA ASP A 80 8.75 1.89 14.02
C ASP A 80 9.68 0.96 14.80
N SER A 81 10.92 0.82 14.33
CA SER A 81 11.94 -0.01 14.99
C SER A 81 11.47 -1.43 15.26
N GLY A 82 10.74 -2.01 14.31
CA GLY A 82 10.26 -3.38 14.40
C GLY A 82 9.07 -3.60 15.34
N LYS A 83 8.46 -2.53 15.82
CA LYS A 83 7.34 -2.59 16.75
C LYS A 83 6.12 -1.87 16.19
N VAL A 84 4.93 -2.39 16.50
CA VAL A 84 3.68 -1.71 16.19
C VAL A 84 3.48 -0.61 17.24
N ILE A 85 3.50 0.62 16.79
CA ILE A 85 3.35 1.79 17.66
C ILE A 85 1.88 2.12 17.87
N GLU A 86 1.10 2.08 16.80
CA GLU A 86 -0.33 2.41 16.87
C GLU A 86 -1.09 1.59 15.84
N THR A 87 -2.31 1.19 16.21
CA THR A 87 -3.28 0.59 15.30
C THR A 87 -4.57 1.39 15.43
N SER A 88 -5.02 2.00 14.33
CA SER A 88 -6.22 2.85 14.33
C SER A 88 -6.91 2.78 12.97
N PRO A 89 -8.23 3.07 12.92
CA PRO A 89 -8.87 3.31 11.63
C PRO A 89 -8.24 4.50 10.92
N PRO A 90 -8.27 4.54 9.57
CA PRO A 90 -7.57 5.61 8.84
C PRO A 90 -8.08 7.02 9.20
N ASN A 91 -9.36 7.19 9.44
CA ASN A 91 -9.90 8.50 9.81
C ASN A 91 -9.33 9.01 11.13
N ILE A 92 -9.05 8.11 12.08
CA ILE A 92 -8.43 8.49 13.36
C ILE A 92 -6.94 8.68 13.18
N PHE A 93 -6.27 7.76 12.51
CA PHE A 93 -4.82 7.82 12.35
C PHE A 93 -4.37 9.12 11.65
N PHE A 94 -5.03 9.48 10.54
CA PHE A 94 -4.61 10.63 9.74
C PHE A 94 -5.11 11.98 10.26
N SER A 95 -6.13 11.99 11.09
CA SER A 95 -6.66 13.26 11.63
C SER A 95 -6.33 13.48 13.10
N ASN A 96 -6.23 12.42 13.88
CA ASN A 96 -6.03 12.52 15.33
C ASN A 96 -5.31 11.29 15.86
N ALA A 97 -4.08 11.06 15.36
CA ALA A 97 -3.26 9.94 15.80
C ALA A 97 -3.04 9.97 17.30
N ARG A 98 -3.13 8.81 17.93
CA ARG A 98 -3.08 8.68 19.39
C ARG A 98 -1.67 8.74 19.94
N HIS A 99 -0.69 8.23 19.19
CA HIS A 99 0.68 8.14 19.65
C HIS A 99 1.51 9.33 19.16
N GLU A 100 2.40 9.82 20.00
CA GLU A 100 3.25 10.97 19.67
C GLU A 100 4.12 10.72 18.45
N ARG A 101 4.69 9.52 18.32
CA ARG A 101 5.50 9.13 17.16
C ARG A 101 4.71 9.15 15.87
N SER A 102 3.44 8.71 15.90
CA SER A 102 2.55 8.74 14.76
C SER A 102 2.32 10.18 14.31
N ARG A 103 2.05 11.08 15.24
CA ARG A 103 1.84 12.50 14.97
C ARG A 103 3.08 13.14 14.36
N LYS A 104 4.26 12.79 14.89
CA LYS A 104 5.53 13.30 14.37
C LYS A 104 5.77 12.85 12.94
N PHE A 105 5.51 11.58 12.66
CA PHE A 105 5.61 11.01 11.31
C PHE A 105 4.69 11.74 10.33
N LEU A 106 3.44 11.94 10.70
CA LEU A 106 2.45 12.62 9.85
C LEU A 106 2.83 14.08 9.60
N ASN A 107 3.36 14.76 10.62
CA ASN A 107 3.81 16.14 10.48
C ASN A 107 5.00 16.25 9.52
N GLN A 108 5.90 15.28 9.52
CA GLN A 108 7.02 15.26 8.59
C GLN A 108 6.56 15.08 7.14
N LEU A 109 5.51 14.30 6.92
CA LEU A 109 4.94 14.12 5.59
C LEU A 109 4.31 15.40 5.05
N ASP A 110 3.63 16.15 5.90
CA ASP A 110 2.98 17.39 5.51
C ASP A 110 3.97 18.48 5.08
N LYS A 111 5.25 18.34 5.43
CA LYS A 111 6.30 19.29 5.06
C LYS A 111 6.93 19.00 3.70
N HIS A 112 6.55 17.93 3.08
CA HIS A 112 6.99 17.55 1.75
C HIS A 112 5.82 17.68 0.77
#